data_5d6bc5931b30ed6706fd8c49908d473a
#
_entry.id   5d6bc5931b30ed6706fd8c49908d473a
#
_cell.length_a   1.000
_cell.length_b   1.000
_cell.length_c   1.000
_cell.angle_alpha   90.00
_cell.angle_beta   90.00
_cell.angle_gamma   90.00
#
_symmetry.space_group_name_H-M   'P 1'
#
loop_
_entity.id
_entity.type
_entity.pdbx_description
1 polymer ?
#
loop_
_entity_poly.entity_id
_entity_poly.type
_entity_poly.pdbx_seq_one_letter_code
_entity_poly.pdbx_strand_id
1 'polypeptide(L)'
;MNSDIPMNYVAFDIETTGLNPKYDKIIEIGAVRVRDGEVKETFSSYVNPARSLPERIVELTGIHDRDVEKAPYIEQILDAFLSFLGEDVLLGHNLLFDYSFVKKAAVNQKKTFEKAGIDTLRIAKRFLNDLASRNLGFLCEYYHIELEAHRALNDAVAAHELYQILVSAYADRETDTFQPKPLIYTVKKESPITPKQLELLMKLTVQYHLHCEGCVLSPVENVTQEYMDLEKITKNEASRLIDRLLANFRRSRPS
;
A
#
# COMPACT_ATOMS: atom_id res chain seq x y z
N MET A 1 -0.23 17.25 -30.74
CA MET A 1 -0.14 16.94 -29.29
C MET A 1 0.85 17.89 -28.68
N ASN A 2 0.50 18.50 -27.55
CA ASN A 2 1.39 19.44 -26.87
C ASN A 2 2.62 18.67 -26.39
N SER A 3 3.84 19.01 -26.83
CA SER A 3 5.09 18.28 -26.55
C SER A 3 5.44 18.23 -25.07
N ASP A 4 4.72 18.98 -24.24
CA ASP A 4 5.00 19.17 -22.83
C ASP A 4 4.23 18.22 -21.90
N ILE A 5 3.30 17.42 -22.44
CA ILE A 5 2.53 16.45 -21.62
C ILE A 5 3.32 15.15 -21.46
N PRO A 6 3.58 14.70 -20.23
CA PRO A 6 4.30 13.45 -20.00
C PRO A 6 3.56 12.23 -20.56
N MET A 7 4.20 11.52 -21.47
CA MET A 7 3.72 10.26 -22.06
C MET A 7 4.61 9.07 -21.69
N ASN A 8 5.67 9.32 -20.89
CA ASN A 8 6.60 8.35 -20.37
C ASN A 8 6.56 8.40 -18.84
N TYR A 9 6.11 7.33 -18.21
CA TYR A 9 5.94 7.24 -16.74
C TYR A 9 5.78 5.78 -16.32
N VAL A 10 5.76 5.54 -15.01
CA VAL A 10 5.29 4.28 -14.43
C VAL A 10 3.98 4.57 -13.68
N ALA A 11 2.88 3.98 -14.14
CA ALA A 11 1.65 3.96 -13.38
C ALA A 11 1.70 2.80 -12.37
N PHE A 12 1.33 3.05 -11.11
CA PHE A 12 1.29 2.02 -10.10
C PHE A 12 0.18 2.24 -9.09
N ASP A 13 -0.24 1.15 -8.49
CA ASP A 13 -1.23 1.07 -7.43
C ASP A 13 -0.82 -0.03 -6.44
N ILE A 14 -1.33 0.02 -5.21
CA ILE A 14 -1.11 -1.01 -4.19
C ILE A 14 -2.39 -1.36 -3.46
N GLU A 15 -2.52 -2.64 -3.10
CA GLU A 15 -3.49 -3.05 -2.09
C GLU A 15 -2.83 -3.15 -0.72
N THR A 16 -3.60 -2.84 0.33
CA THR A 16 -3.07 -2.73 1.69
C THR A 16 -4.03 -3.31 2.73
N THR A 17 -3.51 -3.64 3.92
CA THR A 17 -4.35 -4.09 5.05
C THR A 17 -5.21 -2.97 5.66
N GLY A 18 -5.06 -1.73 5.22
CA GLY A 18 -5.81 -0.57 5.67
C GLY A 18 -5.22 0.75 5.20
N LEU A 19 -5.75 1.87 5.70
CA LEU A 19 -5.51 3.19 5.10
C LEU A 19 -4.30 3.95 5.69
N ASN A 20 -3.69 3.44 6.75
CA ASN A 20 -2.65 4.20 7.46
C ASN A 20 -1.27 3.56 7.28
N PRO A 21 -0.37 4.16 6.49
CA PRO A 21 0.95 3.57 6.24
C PRO A 21 1.80 3.37 7.51
N LYS A 22 1.44 3.99 8.63
CA LYS A 22 2.13 3.76 9.91
C LYS A 22 1.81 2.39 10.51
N TYR A 23 0.63 1.85 10.27
CA TYR A 23 0.15 0.63 10.92
C TYR A 23 -0.13 -0.50 9.94
N ASP A 24 -0.56 -0.12 8.74
CA ASP A 24 -0.98 -1.05 7.71
C ASP A 24 0.19 -1.47 6.82
N LYS A 25 -0.01 -2.56 6.11
CA LYS A 25 1.00 -3.23 5.30
C LYS A 25 0.52 -3.34 3.86
N ILE A 26 1.45 -3.33 2.92
CA ILE A 26 1.18 -3.65 1.52
C ILE A 26 0.88 -5.16 1.41
N ILE A 27 -0.11 -5.52 0.59
CA ILE A 27 -0.49 -6.91 0.30
C ILE A 27 -0.43 -7.24 -1.20
N GLU A 28 -0.52 -6.24 -2.08
CA GLU A 28 -0.28 -6.38 -3.51
C GLU A 28 0.38 -5.13 -4.05
N ILE A 29 1.22 -5.27 -5.08
CA ILE A 29 1.80 -4.18 -5.86
C ILE A 29 1.52 -4.48 -7.32
N GLY A 30 0.97 -3.52 -8.04
CA GLY A 30 0.78 -3.54 -9.47
C GLY A 30 1.36 -2.31 -10.14
N ALA A 31 2.09 -2.47 -11.22
CA ALA A 31 2.63 -1.33 -11.96
C ALA A 31 2.78 -1.63 -13.45
N VAL A 32 2.65 -0.59 -14.26
CA VAL A 32 2.89 -0.63 -15.70
C VAL A 32 3.85 0.48 -16.11
N ARG A 33 4.85 0.12 -16.90
CA ARG A 33 5.75 1.09 -17.52
C ARG A 33 5.18 1.54 -18.86
N VAL A 34 4.96 2.82 -18.98
CA VAL A 34 4.40 3.44 -20.19
C VAL A 34 5.51 4.18 -20.95
N ARG A 35 5.56 3.99 -22.25
CA ARG A 35 6.43 4.71 -23.18
C ARG A 35 5.62 5.15 -24.39
N ASP A 36 5.68 6.44 -24.70
CA ASP A 36 4.93 7.07 -25.79
C ASP A 36 3.42 6.78 -25.72
N GLY A 37 2.90 6.70 -24.47
CA GLY A 37 1.49 6.42 -24.20
C GLY A 37 1.08 4.95 -24.31
N GLU A 38 2.01 4.03 -24.52
CA GLU A 38 1.73 2.59 -24.60
C GLU A 38 2.37 1.83 -23.44
N VAL A 39 1.65 0.86 -22.89
CA VAL A 39 2.17 -0.06 -21.86
C VAL A 39 3.22 -0.98 -22.50
N LYS A 40 4.44 -0.98 -21.98
CA LYS A 40 5.57 -1.79 -22.48
C LYS A 40 5.95 -2.92 -21.53
N GLU A 41 5.87 -2.71 -20.23
CA GLU A 41 6.27 -3.66 -19.21
C GLU A 41 5.29 -3.62 -18.04
N THR A 42 5.18 -4.73 -17.33
CA THR A 42 4.34 -4.84 -16.14
C THR A 42 5.15 -5.38 -14.96
N PHE A 43 4.79 -4.97 -13.77
CA PHE A 43 5.24 -5.53 -12.50
C PHE A 43 4.01 -5.88 -11.67
N SER A 44 3.94 -7.11 -11.16
CA SER A 44 2.87 -7.52 -10.26
C SER A 44 3.43 -8.50 -9.22
N SER A 45 3.07 -8.28 -7.97
CA SER A 45 3.43 -9.19 -6.88
C SER A 45 2.48 -9.06 -5.72
N TYR A 46 2.02 -10.20 -5.20
CA TYR A 46 1.52 -10.24 -3.83
C TYR A 46 2.64 -10.00 -2.83
N VAL A 47 2.28 -9.52 -1.65
CA VAL A 47 3.21 -9.23 -0.56
C VAL A 47 2.67 -9.82 0.73
N ASN A 48 3.49 -10.59 1.42
CA ASN A 48 3.13 -11.13 2.73
C ASN A 48 3.17 -10.01 3.79
N PRO A 49 2.01 -9.67 4.41
CA PRO A 49 1.95 -8.62 5.43
C PRO A 49 2.47 -9.08 6.80
N ALA A 50 2.87 -10.35 6.95
CA ALA A 50 3.25 -11.00 8.21
C ALA A 50 2.11 -11.05 9.26
N ARG A 51 0.87 -11.00 8.80
CA ARG A 51 -0.35 -11.06 9.61
C ARG A 51 -1.55 -11.44 8.75
N SER A 52 -2.65 -11.91 9.37
CA SER A 52 -3.92 -12.14 8.68
C SER A 52 -4.48 -10.85 8.10
N LEU A 53 -5.26 -11.00 7.05
CA LEU A 53 -5.96 -9.89 6.41
C LEU A 53 -7.25 -9.58 7.19
N PRO A 54 -7.56 -8.30 7.46
CA PRO A 54 -8.84 -7.90 8.00
C PRO A 54 -9.99 -8.31 7.05
N GLU A 55 -11.10 -8.84 7.58
CA GLU A 55 -12.24 -9.32 6.80
C GLU A 55 -12.72 -8.29 5.77
N ARG A 56 -12.82 -7.02 6.17
CA ARG A 56 -13.19 -5.92 5.28
C ARG A 56 -12.24 -5.74 4.07
N ILE A 57 -10.95 -6.11 4.23
CA ILE A 57 -9.97 -6.02 3.13
C ILE A 57 -10.17 -7.20 2.19
N VAL A 58 -10.42 -8.40 2.74
CA VAL A 58 -10.78 -9.58 1.94
C VAL A 58 -12.05 -9.32 1.12
N GLU A 59 -13.08 -8.74 1.73
CA GLU A 59 -14.32 -8.37 1.04
C GLU A 59 -14.10 -7.32 -0.05
N LEU A 60 -13.21 -6.35 0.19
CA LEU A 60 -12.93 -5.26 -0.75
C LEU A 60 -12.09 -5.71 -1.94
N THR A 61 -11.00 -6.47 -1.67
CA THR A 61 -9.97 -6.78 -2.69
C THR A 61 -10.10 -8.18 -3.28
N GLY A 62 -10.87 -9.07 -2.60
CA GLY A 62 -10.91 -10.49 -2.93
C GLY A 62 -9.61 -11.25 -2.61
N ILE A 63 -8.60 -10.57 -2.04
CA ILE A 63 -7.33 -11.19 -1.64
C ILE A 63 -7.54 -11.88 -0.30
N HIS A 64 -7.14 -13.14 -0.19
CA HIS A 64 -7.26 -13.94 1.02
C HIS A 64 -5.88 -14.25 1.62
N ASP A 65 -5.82 -14.67 2.88
CA ASP A 65 -4.58 -15.05 3.56
C ASP A 65 -3.77 -16.09 2.75
N ARG A 66 -4.44 -17.07 2.14
CA ARG A 66 -3.81 -18.11 1.29
C ARG A 66 -3.06 -17.55 0.09
N ASP A 67 -3.43 -16.36 -0.41
CA ASP A 67 -2.82 -15.74 -1.59
C ASP A 67 -1.53 -15.02 -1.22
N VAL A 68 -1.43 -14.53 0.03
CA VAL A 68 -0.31 -13.73 0.52
C VAL A 68 0.62 -14.48 1.48
N GLU A 69 0.19 -15.58 2.11
CA GLU A 69 0.99 -16.31 3.11
C GLU A 69 2.34 -16.81 2.59
N LYS A 70 2.40 -17.21 1.30
CA LYS A 70 3.62 -17.70 0.62
C LYS A 70 4.28 -16.63 -0.25
N ALA A 71 3.70 -15.43 -0.31
CA ALA A 71 4.28 -14.33 -1.04
C ALA A 71 5.56 -13.81 -0.35
N PRO A 72 6.44 -13.13 -1.08
CA PRO A 72 7.61 -12.52 -0.47
C PRO A 72 7.19 -11.37 0.47
N TYR A 73 7.98 -11.15 1.52
CA TYR A 73 7.86 -9.94 2.32
C TYR A 73 8.29 -8.72 1.52
N ILE A 74 7.80 -7.53 1.90
CA ILE A 74 8.13 -6.27 1.21
C ILE A 74 9.65 -6.04 1.13
N GLU A 75 10.41 -6.48 2.14
CA GLU A 75 11.86 -6.36 2.18
C GLU A 75 12.56 -7.16 1.07
N GLN A 76 11.94 -8.24 0.61
CA GLN A 76 12.50 -9.13 -0.41
C GLN A 76 12.26 -8.64 -1.84
N ILE A 77 11.14 -7.93 -2.07
CA ILE A 77 10.77 -7.48 -3.42
C ILE A 77 11.00 -5.99 -3.66
N LEU A 78 11.25 -5.21 -2.61
CA LEU A 78 11.35 -3.76 -2.72
C LEU A 78 12.42 -3.33 -3.71
N ASP A 79 13.59 -3.98 -3.73
CA ASP A 79 14.66 -3.62 -4.65
C ASP A 79 14.28 -3.84 -6.11
N ALA A 80 13.62 -4.96 -6.41
CA ALA A 80 13.12 -5.23 -7.74
C ALA A 80 12.06 -4.21 -8.16
N PHE A 81 11.14 -3.85 -7.24
CA PHE A 81 10.13 -2.85 -7.50
C PHE A 81 10.72 -1.45 -7.70
N LEU A 82 11.65 -1.00 -6.82
CA LEU A 82 12.32 0.28 -6.99
C LEU A 82 13.13 0.35 -8.29
N SER A 83 13.76 -0.76 -8.69
CA SER A 83 14.45 -0.87 -9.98
C SER A 83 13.48 -0.79 -11.15
N PHE A 84 12.29 -1.40 -11.03
CA PHE A 84 11.23 -1.25 -12.02
C PHE A 84 10.74 0.19 -12.11
N LEU A 85 10.57 0.91 -11.02
CA LEU A 85 10.21 2.35 -11.06
C LEU A 85 11.31 3.21 -11.67
N GLY A 86 12.58 2.83 -11.52
CA GLY A 86 13.74 3.56 -12.05
C GLY A 86 13.71 5.04 -11.70
N GLU A 87 14.05 5.90 -12.68
CA GLU A 87 13.98 7.36 -12.54
C GLU A 87 12.70 7.96 -13.14
N ASP A 88 11.76 7.11 -13.54
CA ASP A 88 10.52 7.55 -14.16
C ASP A 88 9.66 8.39 -13.21
N VAL A 89 8.88 9.28 -13.80
CA VAL A 89 7.75 9.95 -13.16
C VAL A 89 6.71 8.88 -12.80
N LEU A 90 6.09 9.01 -11.64
CA LEU A 90 5.04 8.12 -11.20
C LEU A 90 3.67 8.64 -11.63
N LEU A 91 2.73 7.74 -11.90
CA LEU A 91 1.33 8.05 -12.13
C LEU A 91 0.46 7.16 -11.25
N GLY A 92 -0.67 7.66 -10.79
CA GLY A 92 -1.65 6.89 -10.04
C GLY A 92 -2.93 7.68 -9.76
N HIS A 93 -3.89 7.05 -9.14
CA HIS A 93 -5.13 7.69 -8.72
C HIS A 93 -5.15 7.85 -7.18
N ASN A 94 -5.01 9.07 -6.67
CA ASN A 94 -4.68 9.36 -5.26
C ASN A 94 -3.25 8.91 -4.91
N LEU A 95 -2.34 9.12 -5.83
CA LEU A 95 -0.96 8.61 -5.86
C LEU A 95 -0.17 8.80 -4.55
N LEU A 96 -0.45 9.85 -3.78
CA LEU A 96 0.26 10.08 -2.51
C LEU A 96 0.00 8.97 -1.48
N PHE A 97 -1.16 8.32 -1.55
CA PHE A 97 -1.48 7.17 -0.70
C PHE A 97 -0.47 6.03 -0.97
N ASP A 98 -0.37 5.58 -2.20
CA ASP A 98 0.50 4.48 -2.63
C ASP A 98 1.97 4.80 -2.38
N TYR A 99 2.37 6.01 -2.78
CA TYR A 99 3.71 6.53 -2.54
C TYR A 99 4.08 6.48 -1.06
N SER A 100 3.17 6.80 -0.15
CA SER A 100 3.43 6.85 1.29
C SER A 100 3.82 5.49 1.88
N PHE A 101 3.21 4.41 1.42
CA PHE A 101 3.54 3.04 1.83
C PHE A 101 4.89 2.58 1.28
N VAL A 102 5.14 2.82 -0.02
CA VAL A 102 6.42 2.50 -0.66
C VAL A 102 7.55 3.32 -0.03
N LYS A 103 7.32 4.62 0.21
CA LYS A 103 8.26 5.50 0.91
C LYS A 103 8.61 4.98 2.30
N LYS A 104 7.61 4.52 3.07
CA LYS A 104 7.84 3.91 4.37
C LYS A 104 8.71 2.65 4.26
N ALA A 105 8.40 1.76 3.31
CA ALA A 105 9.18 0.54 3.10
C ALA A 105 10.65 0.87 2.75
N ALA A 106 10.86 1.85 1.85
CA ALA A 106 12.20 2.30 1.47
C ALA A 106 12.99 2.88 2.65
N VAL A 107 12.39 3.79 3.42
CA VAL A 107 13.03 4.41 4.61
C VAL A 107 13.38 3.36 5.66
N ASN A 108 12.51 2.36 5.90
CA ASN A 108 12.79 1.28 6.83
C ASN A 108 14.00 0.44 6.41
N GLN A 109 14.22 0.26 5.11
CA GLN A 109 15.39 -0.39 4.54
C GLN A 109 16.60 0.55 4.32
N LYS A 110 16.56 1.78 4.83
CA LYS A 110 17.60 2.81 4.67
C LYS A 110 17.84 3.22 3.22
N LYS A 111 16.82 3.14 2.38
CA LYS A 111 16.88 3.55 0.98
C LYS A 111 16.27 4.93 0.81
N THR A 112 16.80 5.69 -0.14
CA THR A 112 16.20 6.94 -0.59
C THR A 112 15.14 6.64 -1.63
N PHE A 113 13.98 7.29 -1.52
CA PHE A 113 12.89 7.18 -2.48
C PHE A 113 12.18 8.54 -2.57
N GLU A 114 12.71 9.39 -3.42
CA GLU A 114 12.16 10.72 -3.73
C GLU A 114 11.71 10.71 -5.19
N LYS A 115 10.43 11.03 -5.43
CA LYS A 115 9.82 10.98 -6.75
C LYS A 115 8.93 12.18 -7.00
N ALA A 116 8.73 12.49 -8.28
CA ALA A 116 7.65 13.32 -8.75
C ALA A 116 6.56 12.42 -9.35
N GLY A 117 5.32 12.89 -9.30
CA GLY A 117 4.19 12.11 -9.80
C GLY A 117 3.06 12.95 -10.34
N ILE A 118 2.24 12.29 -11.13
CA ILE A 118 1.00 12.78 -11.74
C ILE A 118 -0.15 12.05 -11.04
N ASP A 119 -1.07 12.81 -10.46
CA ASP A 119 -2.22 12.25 -9.74
C ASP A 119 -3.50 12.50 -10.53
N THR A 120 -4.08 11.44 -11.09
CA THR A 120 -5.32 11.51 -11.88
C THR A 120 -6.52 11.98 -11.06
N LEU A 121 -6.55 11.72 -9.73
CA LEU A 121 -7.57 12.27 -8.84
C LEU A 121 -7.46 13.80 -8.75
N ARG A 122 -6.25 14.36 -8.69
CA ARG A 122 -6.05 15.81 -8.71
C ARG A 122 -6.54 16.42 -10.02
N ILE A 123 -6.24 15.79 -11.15
CA ILE A 123 -6.72 16.22 -12.47
C ILE A 123 -8.25 16.15 -12.52
N ALA A 124 -8.84 15.02 -12.11
CA ALA A 124 -10.29 14.85 -12.05
C ALA A 124 -10.98 15.90 -11.15
N LYS A 125 -10.41 16.20 -9.99
CA LYS A 125 -10.91 17.28 -9.11
C LYS A 125 -10.85 18.66 -9.76
N ARG A 126 -9.94 18.90 -10.69
CA ARG A 126 -9.82 20.19 -11.40
C ARG A 126 -10.89 20.35 -12.48
N PHE A 127 -11.14 19.29 -13.25
CA PHE A 127 -11.97 19.42 -14.47
C PHE A 127 -13.35 18.78 -14.39
N LEU A 128 -13.60 17.88 -13.43
CA LEU A 128 -14.80 17.06 -13.34
C LEU A 128 -15.64 17.41 -12.08
N ASN A 129 -15.75 18.70 -11.77
CA ASN A 129 -16.43 19.17 -10.55
C ASN A 129 -17.92 18.82 -10.49
N ASP A 130 -18.56 18.65 -11.64
CA ASP A 130 -20.00 18.38 -11.74
C ASP A 130 -20.35 16.88 -11.58
N LEU A 131 -19.35 15.98 -11.54
CA LEU A 131 -19.60 14.56 -11.35
C LEU A 131 -19.87 14.25 -9.87
N ALA A 132 -20.67 13.20 -9.61
CA ALA A 132 -21.03 12.77 -8.27
C ALA A 132 -19.82 12.22 -7.48
N SER A 133 -18.88 11.57 -8.15
CA SER A 133 -17.66 11.04 -7.55
C SER A 133 -16.45 11.20 -8.47
N ARG A 134 -15.25 11.15 -7.90
CA ARG A 134 -13.97 11.15 -8.62
C ARG A 134 -13.11 9.98 -8.18
N ASN A 135 -13.68 8.94 -7.54
CA ASN A 135 -12.94 7.71 -7.31
C ASN A 135 -12.71 6.97 -8.63
N LEU A 136 -11.68 6.14 -8.69
CA LEU A 136 -11.25 5.47 -9.91
C LEU A 136 -12.38 4.65 -10.52
N GLY A 137 -13.06 3.81 -9.72
CA GLY A 137 -14.16 2.95 -10.22
C GLY A 137 -15.29 3.74 -10.86
N PHE A 138 -15.75 4.84 -10.23
CA PHE A 138 -16.77 5.71 -10.82
C PHE A 138 -16.32 6.36 -12.12
N LEU A 139 -15.06 6.81 -12.19
CA LEU A 139 -14.54 7.43 -13.41
C LEU A 139 -14.34 6.41 -14.53
N CYS A 140 -13.94 5.19 -14.18
CA CYS A 140 -13.85 4.09 -15.16
C CYS A 140 -15.22 3.76 -15.75
N GLU A 141 -16.27 3.65 -14.91
CA GLU A 141 -17.64 3.45 -15.38
C GLU A 141 -18.09 4.62 -16.28
N TYR A 142 -17.84 5.86 -15.87
CA TYR A 142 -18.23 7.05 -16.60
C TYR A 142 -17.58 7.16 -17.99
N TYR A 143 -16.30 6.77 -18.10
CA TYR A 143 -15.52 6.81 -19.33
C TYR A 143 -15.47 5.49 -20.09
N HIS A 144 -16.20 4.46 -19.64
CA HIS A 144 -16.23 3.11 -20.22
C HIS A 144 -14.84 2.44 -20.27
N ILE A 145 -14.03 2.65 -19.24
CA ILE A 145 -12.78 1.93 -19.02
C ILE A 145 -13.11 0.58 -18.35
N GLU A 146 -12.64 -0.51 -18.94
CA GLU A 146 -12.78 -1.83 -18.32
C GLU A 146 -11.95 -1.91 -17.05
N LEU A 147 -12.57 -2.24 -15.93
CA LEU A 147 -11.90 -2.32 -14.63
C LEU A 147 -12.43 -3.51 -13.83
N GLU A 148 -11.57 -4.47 -13.55
CA GLU A 148 -11.72 -5.39 -12.43
C GLU A 148 -11.06 -4.74 -11.22
N ALA A 149 -11.84 -3.95 -10.49
CA ALA A 149 -11.37 -3.10 -9.40
C ALA A 149 -10.75 -3.91 -8.24
N HIS A 150 -9.90 -3.21 -7.47
CA HIS A 150 -9.23 -3.77 -6.29
C HIS A 150 -8.25 -4.91 -6.60
N ARG A 151 -7.60 -4.81 -7.76
CA ARG A 151 -6.42 -5.56 -8.16
C ARG A 151 -5.38 -4.55 -8.62
N ALA A 152 -4.31 -4.44 -7.88
CA ALA A 152 -3.33 -3.37 -8.03
C ALA A 152 -2.83 -3.17 -9.48
N LEU A 153 -2.62 -4.26 -10.24
CA LEU A 153 -2.21 -4.13 -11.64
C LEU A 153 -3.32 -3.54 -12.52
N ASN A 154 -4.57 -3.96 -12.31
CA ASN A 154 -5.71 -3.47 -13.09
C ASN A 154 -6.00 -2.00 -12.75
N ASP A 155 -5.91 -1.61 -11.48
CA ASP A 155 -6.09 -0.22 -11.04
C ASP A 155 -4.97 0.69 -11.60
N ALA A 156 -3.72 0.19 -11.68
CA ALA A 156 -2.62 0.91 -12.34
C ALA A 156 -2.86 1.10 -13.85
N VAL A 157 -3.38 0.08 -14.56
CA VAL A 157 -3.77 0.18 -15.97
C VAL A 157 -4.91 1.17 -16.14
N ALA A 158 -5.95 1.07 -15.33
CA ALA A 158 -7.09 1.96 -15.38
C ALA A 158 -6.72 3.43 -15.09
N ALA A 159 -5.80 3.66 -14.15
CA ALA A 159 -5.27 5.00 -13.89
C ALA A 159 -4.50 5.55 -15.10
N HIS A 160 -3.76 4.70 -15.82
CA HIS A 160 -3.09 5.06 -17.07
C HIS A 160 -4.11 5.43 -18.16
N GLU A 161 -5.13 4.59 -18.42
CA GLU A 161 -6.15 4.86 -19.43
C GLU A 161 -6.95 6.13 -19.11
N LEU A 162 -7.35 6.29 -17.86
CA LEU A 162 -7.99 7.51 -17.37
C LEU A 162 -7.13 8.75 -17.63
N TYR A 163 -5.82 8.67 -17.36
CA TYR A 163 -4.91 9.78 -17.64
C TYR A 163 -4.90 10.16 -19.11
N GLN A 164 -4.85 9.20 -20.03
CA GLN A 164 -4.88 9.47 -21.48
C GLN A 164 -6.18 10.17 -21.92
N ILE A 165 -7.33 9.73 -21.39
CA ILE A 165 -8.62 10.36 -21.65
C ILE A 165 -8.62 11.80 -21.15
N LEU A 166 -8.15 12.03 -19.91
CA LEU A 166 -8.08 13.37 -19.32
C LEU A 166 -7.11 14.29 -20.07
N VAL A 167 -5.98 13.77 -20.55
CA VAL A 167 -5.04 14.50 -21.42
C VAL A 167 -5.74 14.92 -22.70
N SER A 168 -6.39 14.00 -23.39
CA SER A 168 -7.09 14.28 -24.64
C SER A 168 -8.19 15.33 -24.47
N ALA A 169 -8.90 15.31 -23.36
CA ALA A 169 -10.03 16.20 -23.11
C ALA A 169 -9.65 17.59 -22.60
N TYR A 170 -8.55 17.72 -21.82
CA TYR A 170 -8.33 18.90 -21.00
C TYR A 170 -6.90 19.46 -21.05
N ALA A 171 -5.89 18.78 -21.60
CA ALA A 171 -4.51 19.24 -21.53
C ALA A 171 -4.29 20.59 -22.24
N ASP A 172 -5.01 20.86 -23.31
CA ASP A 172 -4.92 22.13 -24.04
C ASP A 172 -5.52 23.32 -23.25
N ARG A 173 -6.37 23.04 -22.24
CA ARG A 173 -6.98 24.10 -21.41
C ARG A 173 -6.05 24.55 -20.30
N GLU A 174 -5.28 23.63 -19.70
CA GLU A 174 -4.42 23.90 -18.55
C GLU A 174 -3.31 22.83 -18.44
N THR A 175 -2.24 22.99 -19.21
CA THR A 175 -1.11 22.03 -19.28
C THR A 175 -0.44 21.79 -17.93
N ASP A 176 -0.34 22.81 -17.07
CA ASP A 176 0.29 22.74 -15.75
C ASP A 176 -0.36 21.73 -14.79
N THR A 177 -1.65 21.46 -14.96
CA THR A 177 -2.36 20.46 -14.14
C THR A 177 -1.85 19.04 -14.41
N PHE A 178 -1.30 18.80 -15.60
CA PHE A 178 -0.77 17.50 -16.03
C PHE A 178 0.72 17.34 -15.74
N GLN A 179 1.40 18.39 -15.25
CA GLN A 179 2.81 18.30 -14.92
C GLN A 179 3.05 17.51 -13.64
N PRO A 180 4.15 16.72 -13.59
CA PRO A 180 4.55 16.02 -12.39
C PRO A 180 4.82 17.00 -11.24
N LYS A 181 4.38 16.66 -10.04
CA LYS A 181 4.68 17.42 -8.82
C LYS A 181 5.51 16.55 -7.88
N PRO A 182 6.44 17.13 -7.10
CA PRO A 182 7.15 16.39 -6.06
C PRO A 182 6.18 15.69 -5.11
N LEU A 183 6.38 14.40 -4.87
CA LEU A 183 5.61 13.63 -3.89
C LEU A 183 6.27 13.79 -2.52
N ILE A 184 5.63 14.57 -1.64
CA ILE A 184 6.20 14.91 -0.33
C ILE A 184 5.46 14.10 0.74
N TYR A 185 6.17 13.17 1.36
CA TYR A 185 5.69 12.41 2.50
C TYR A 185 6.83 12.15 3.49
N THR A 186 6.64 12.56 4.74
CA THR A 186 7.66 12.42 5.78
C THR A 186 7.46 11.14 6.56
N VAL A 187 8.47 10.29 6.55
CA VAL A 187 8.49 9.03 7.28
C VAL A 187 9.57 9.05 8.35
N LYS A 188 9.22 8.65 9.58
CA LYS A 188 10.21 8.29 10.60
C LYS A 188 10.53 6.80 10.45
N LYS A 189 11.81 6.48 10.34
CA LYS A 189 12.27 5.09 10.33
C LYS A 189 11.79 4.36 11.56
N GLU A 190 11.20 3.19 11.37
CA GLU A 190 10.82 2.29 12.45
C GLU A 190 11.96 1.31 12.73
N SER A 191 12.14 0.99 14.00
CA SER A 191 13.07 -0.07 14.40
C SER A 191 12.32 -1.40 14.47
N PRO A 192 12.94 -2.51 14.09
CA PRO A 192 12.36 -3.84 14.32
C PRO A 192 12.16 -4.08 15.81
N ILE A 193 11.36 -5.07 16.13
CA ILE A 193 11.22 -5.56 17.52
C ILE A 193 12.58 -5.80 18.16
N THR A 194 12.73 -5.44 19.43
CA THR A 194 13.97 -5.71 20.15
C THR A 194 13.97 -7.15 20.69
N PRO A 195 15.16 -7.79 20.86
CA PRO A 195 15.25 -9.12 21.47
C PRO A 195 14.54 -9.20 22.83
N LYS A 196 14.64 -8.16 23.66
CA LYS A 196 13.96 -8.09 24.97
C LYS A 196 12.44 -8.06 24.84
N GLN A 197 11.91 -7.35 23.84
CA GLN A 197 10.46 -7.31 23.60
C GLN A 197 9.95 -8.65 23.06
N LEU A 198 10.70 -9.29 22.16
CA LEU A 198 10.36 -10.60 21.64
C LEU A 198 10.35 -11.63 22.78
N GLU A 199 11.41 -11.67 23.60
CA GLU A 199 11.48 -12.55 24.76
C GLU A 199 10.31 -12.33 25.75
N LEU A 200 9.95 -11.07 25.99
CA LEU A 200 8.81 -10.73 26.85
C LEU A 200 7.49 -11.21 26.24
N LEU A 201 7.27 -10.99 24.94
CA LEU A 201 6.08 -11.48 24.25
C LEU A 201 5.98 -13.00 24.33
N MET A 202 7.06 -13.72 24.06
CA MET A 202 7.09 -15.19 24.17
C MET A 202 6.79 -15.66 25.61
N LYS A 203 7.30 -14.98 26.63
CA LYS A 203 6.95 -15.27 28.03
C LYS A 203 5.48 -15.02 28.33
N LEU A 204 4.92 -13.92 27.82
CA LEU A 204 3.50 -13.59 28.00
C LEU A 204 2.59 -14.60 27.29
N THR A 205 2.96 -15.09 26.10
CA THR A 205 2.19 -16.13 25.42
C THR A 205 2.13 -17.42 26.25
N VAL A 206 3.24 -17.86 26.79
CA VAL A 206 3.29 -19.03 27.68
C VAL A 206 2.51 -18.78 28.98
N GLN A 207 2.75 -17.64 29.64
CA GLN A 207 2.13 -17.31 30.94
C GLN A 207 0.59 -17.25 30.86
N TYR A 208 0.06 -16.81 29.71
CA TYR A 208 -1.38 -16.62 29.52
C TYR A 208 -2.01 -17.71 28.65
N HIS A 209 -1.29 -18.83 28.42
CA HIS A 209 -1.76 -19.96 27.62
C HIS A 209 -2.28 -19.56 26.22
N LEU A 210 -1.63 -18.57 25.62
CA LEU A 210 -1.97 -18.15 24.26
C LEU A 210 -1.35 -19.13 23.25
N HIS A 211 -2.10 -19.41 22.20
CA HIS A 211 -1.57 -20.26 21.14
C HIS A 211 -0.51 -19.49 20.34
N CYS A 212 0.72 -19.98 20.37
CA CYS A 212 1.84 -19.43 19.61
C CYS A 212 2.68 -20.57 19.05
N GLU A 213 2.74 -20.69 17.75
CA GLU A 213 3.57 -21.67 17.05
C GLU A 213 4.83 -20.99 16.51
N GLY A 214 5.97 -21.35 17.06
CA GLY A 214 7.21 -20.61 16.82
C GLY A 214 7.09 -19.16 17.28
N CYS A 215 7.29 -18.20 16.36
CA CYS A 215 7.10 -16.77 16.62
C CYS A 215 5.75 -16.24 16.09
N VAL A 216 4.82 -17.10 15.68
CA VAL A 216 3.51 -16.70 15.15
C VAL A 216 2.45 -16.76 16.23
N LEU A 217 1.94 -15.62 16.64
CA LEU A 217 0.84 -15.49 17.59
C LEU A 217 -0.49 -15.63 16.87
N SER A 218 -1.32 -16.59 17.34
CA SER A 218 -2.70 -16.75 16.86
C SER A 218 -3.62 -15.61 17.33
N PRO A 219 -4.78 -15.41 16.71
CA PRO A 219 -5.77 -14.45 17.16
C PRO A 219 -6.14 -14.64 18.63
N VAL A 220 -6.18 -13.53 19.38
CA VAL A 220 -6.50 -13.52 20.81
C VAL A 220 -7.58 -12.49 21.04
N GLU A 221 -8.71 -12.93 21.59
CA GLU A 221 -9.86 -12.08 21.87
C GLU A 221 -9.45 -10.81 22.65
N ASN A 222 -9.92 -9.65 22.18
CA ASN A 222 -9.63 -8.32 22.73
C ASN A 222 -8.14 -7.89 22.70
N VAL A 223 -7.24 -8.70 22.13
CA VAL A 223 -5.80 -8.36 22.00
C VAL A 223 -5.41 -8.22 20.53
N THR A 224 -5.60 -9.26 19.76
CA THR A 224 -5.41 -9.24 18.31
C THR A 224 -6.43 -10.18 17.67
N GLN A 225 -7.02 -9.76 16.56
CA GLN A 225 -7.91 -10.59 15.74
C GLN A 225 -7.15 -11.25 14.58
N GLU A 226 -5.84 -11.03 14.52
CA GLU A 226 -4.97 -11.42 13.42
C GLU A 226 -3.90 -12.40 13.89
N TYR A 227 -3.55 -13.34 13.02
CA TYR A 227 -2.27 -14.02 13.13
C TYR A 227 -1.16 -12.99 12.94
N MET A 228 -0.09 -13.09 13.73
CA MET A 228 0.97 -12.10 13.73
C MET A 228 2.33 -12.76 13.91
N ASP A 229 3.21 -12.57 12.93
CA ASP A 229 4.62 -12.97 13.06
C ASP A 229 5.35 -11.94 13.93
N LEU A 230 5.69 -12.34 15.15
CA LEU A 230 6.31 -11.49 16.16
C LEU A 230 7.72 -11.02 15.76
N GLU A 231 8.42 -11.73 14.88
CA GLU A 231 9.74 -11.31 14.40
C GLU A 231 9.65 -10.20 13.34
N LYS A 232 8.50 -10.06 12.70
CA LYS A 232 8.27 -9.08 11.62
C LYS A 232 7.61 -7.79 12.09
N ILE A 233 7.22 -7.69 13.36
CA ILE A 233 6.63 -6.46 13.88
C ILE A 233 7.69 -5.44 14.27
N THR A 234 7.29 -4.17 14.29
CA THR A 234 8.16 -3.08 14.73
C THR A 234 8.20 -2.99 16.25
N LYS A 235 9.22 -2.31 16.78
CA LYS A 235 9.35 -1.98 18.20
C LYS A 235 8.08 -1.35 18.77
N ASN A 236 7.43 -0.47 18.00
CA ASN A 236 6.22 0.22 18.44
C ASN A 236 4.99 -0.71 18.44
N GLU A 237 4.88 -1.60 17.46
CA GLU A 237 3.83 -2.63 17.42
C GLU A 237 3.99 -3.59 18.60
N ALA A 238 5.21 -4.04 18.85
CA ALA A 238 5.53 -4.90 20.01
C ALA A 238 5.16 -4.24 21.34
N SER A 239 5.49 -2.96 21.54
CA SER A 239 5.10 -2.24 22.76
C SER A 239 3.58 -2.21 22.95
N ARG A 240 2.83 -1.87 21.91
CA ARG A 240 1.35 -1.86 21.97
C ARG A 240 0.76 -3.23 22.26
N LEU A 241 1.31 -4.29 21.64
CA LEU A 241 0.86 -5.65 21.87
C LEU A 241 1.11 -6.08 23.33
N ILE A 242 2.31 -5.80 23.85
CA ILE A 242 2.65 -6.03 25.26
C ILE A 242 1.67 -5.30 26.19
N ASP A 243 1.41 -4.03 25.94
CA ASP A 243 0.49 -3.23 26.76
C ASP A 243 -0.93 -3.80 26.75
N ARG A 244 -1.42 -4.23 25.60
CA ARG A 244 -2.76 -4.87 25.46
C ARG A 244 -2.81 -6.19 26.24
N LEU A 245 -1.82 -7.06 26.06
CA LEU A 245 -1.74 -8.33 26.79
C LEU A 245 -1.77 -8.09 28.30
N LEU A 246 -0.91 -7.19 28.80
CA LEU A 246 -0.85 -6.88 30.22
C LEU A 246 -2.15 -6.23 30.75
N ALA A 247 -2.81 -5.37 29.98
CA ALA A 247 -4.05 -4.72 30.39
C ALA A 247 -5.22 -5.72 30.47
N ASN A 248 -5.37 -6.59 29.47
CA ASN A 248 -6.47 -7.55 29.42
C ASN A 248 -6.35 -8.59 30.52
N PHE A 249 -5.15 -9.10 30.78
CA PHE A 249 -4.96 -10.11 31.82
C PHE A 249 -4.92 -9.55 33.27
N ARG A 250 -4.67 -8.24 33.46
CA ARG A 250 -4.89 -7.58 34.76
C ARG A 250 -6.38 -7.52 35.13
N ARG A 251 -7.27 -7.38 34.14
CA ARG A 251 -8.73 -7.35 34.35
C ARG A 251 -9.32 -8.74 34.63
N SER A 252 -8.64 -9.80 34.22
CA SER A 252 -9.10 -11.19 34.36
C SER A 252 -8.68 -11.86 35.69
N ARG A 253 -7.97 -11.16 36.60
CA ARG A 253 -7.67 -11.69 37.94
C ARG A 253 -8.90 -11.50 38.82
N PRO A 254 -9.55 -12.60 39.30
CA PRO A 254 -10.57 -12.47 40.35
C PRO A 254 -9.90 -11.87 41.60
N SER A 255 -10.56 -10.88 42.19
CA SER A 255 -10.24 -10.27 43.46
C SER A 255 -10.30 -11.27 44.61
#